data_5d29a08003958814eaa8949f4e115e9c
#
_entry.id   5d29a08003958814eaa8949f4e115e9c
#
_cell.length_a   1.000
_cell.length_b   1.000
_cell.length_c   1.000
_cell.angle_alpha   90.00
_cell.angle_beta   90.00
_cell.angle_gamma   90.00
#
_symmetry.space_group_name_H-M   'P 1'
#
loop_
_entity.id
_entity.type
_entity.pdbx_description
1 polymer ?
#
loop_
_entity_poly.entity_id
_entity_poly.type
_entity_poly.pdbx_seq_one_letter_code
_entity_poly.pdbx_strand_id
1 'polypeptide(L)'
;MVTPFNFAITMKLLKGLLNEDGRISGRAQAAVRSISPIDFARIIELGLNQPDKILPRVDQISLNTGFEDTQAKYSVPPRNRLAQLTMRSVRDRNFRKTVLRVYEERCAITGLRLINGGGRAEVQAAHIRPVEYNGPDIITNGMALSGTAHWMFDRGLVSLSNDFEILISRQTNDVDAVRMMINDTGRLIGPPKASERPRHEFITWHRENCFKQ
;
A
#
# COMPACT_ATOMS: atom_id res chain seq x y z
N MET A 1 -18.15 -16.39 6.73
CA MET A 1 -19.35 -15.55 6.89
C MET A 1 -18.85 -14.14 7.17
N VAL A 2 -18.99 -13.23 6.23
CA VAL A 2 -18.69 -11.81 6.44
C VAL A 2 -19.86 -11.26 7.24
N THR A 3 -19.60 -10.81 8.47
CA THR A 3 -20.61 -10.10 9.27
C THR A 3 -21.07 -8.87 8.48
N PRO A 4 -22.36 -8.68 8.23
CA PRO A 4 -22.82 -7.51 7.52
C PRO A 4 -22.43 -6.28 8.32
N PHE A 5 -21.80 -5.34 7.64
CA PHE A 5 -21.46 -4.02 8.17
C PHE A 5 -22.73 -3.44 8.81
N ASN A 6 -22.71 -3.21 10.13
CA ASN A 6 -23.93 -2.80 10.83
C ASN A 6 -24.21 -1.33 10.52
N PHE A 7 -24.89 -1.11 9.39
CA PHE A 7 -25.27 0.20 8.84
C PHE A 7 -25.98 1.09 9.87
N ALA A 8 -26.73 0.47 10.78
CA ALA A 8 -27.45 1.19 11.84
C ALA A 8 -26.52 1.85 12.88
N ILE A 9 -25.36 1.23 13.18
CA ILE A 9 -24.36 1.81 14.09
C ILE A 9 -23.67 2.98 13.42
N THR A 10 -23.33 2.87 12.14
CA THR A 10 -22.71 3.93 11.36
C THR A 10 -23.62 5.14 11.21
N MET A 11 -24.93 4.91 11.03
CA MET A 11 -25.92 5.98 10.90
C MET A 11 -26.11 6.79 12.19
N LYS A 12 -25.98 6.17 13.37
CA LYS A 12 -26.03 6.86 14.68
C LYS A 12 -24.82 7.79 14.92
N LEU A 13 -23.72 7.55 14.22
CA LEU A 13 -22.49 8.32 14.38
C LEU A 13 -22.44 9.60 13.52
N LEU A 14 -23.31 9.72 12.53
CA LEU A 14 -23.36 10.86 11.61
C LEU A 14 -24.47 11.84 12.02
N LYS A 15 -24.10 13.02 12.50
CA LYS A 15 -25.06 14.06 12.85
C LYS A 15 -25.95 14.43 11.66
N GLY A 16 -27.27 14.43 11.87
CA GLY A 16 -28.26 14.88 10.90
C GLY A 16 -28.73 13.85 9.86
N LEU A 17 -28.30 12.60 9.96
CA LEU A 17 -28.85 11.50 9.15
C LEU A 17 -30.11 10.90 9.75
N LEU A 18 -30.23 10.93 11.07
CA LEU A 18 -31.44 10.50 11.77
C LEU A 18 -32.13 11.70 12.42
N ASN A 19 -33.46 11.68 12.47
CA ASN A 19 -34.26 12.62 13.28
C ASN A 19 -34.23 12.21 14.77
N GLU A 20 -34.90 12.98 15.62
CA GLU A 20 -34.97 12.71 17.07
C GLU A 20 -35.61 11.35 17.41
N ASP A 21 -36.48 10.85 16.54
CA ASP A 21 -37.13 9.54 16.66
C ASP A 21 -36.29 8.36 16.13
N GLY A 22 -35.06 8.62 15.69
CA GLY A 22 -34.15 7.60 15.16
C GLY A 22 -34.49 7.13 13.74
N ARG A 23 -35.39 7.81 13.02
CA ARG A 23 -35.73 7.53 11.62
C ARG A 23 -34.82 8.29 10.67
N ILE A 24 -34.63 7.75 9.45
CA ILE A 24 -33.84 8.40 8.41
C ILE A 24 -34.43 9.77 8.10
N SER A 25 -33.66 10.82 8.32
CA SER A 25 -34.09 12.20 8.03
C SER A 25 -34.20 12.42 6.51
N GLY A 26 -35.06 13.34 6.06
CA GLY A 26 -35.17 13.72 4.64
C GLY A 26 -33.83 14.19 4.05
N ARG A 27 -32.92 14.62 4.91
CA ARG A 27 -31.53 14.95 4.51
C ARG A 27 -30.72 13.72 4.08
N ALA A 28 -31.02 12.52 4.54
CA ALA A 28 -30.32 11.29 4.14
C ALA A 28 -30.69 10.84 2.72
N GLN A 29 -31.78 11.37 2.16
CA GLN A 29 -32.27 11.04 0.82
C GLN A 29 -31.64 11.91 -0.28
N ALA A 30 -30.88 12.94 0.07
CA ALA A 30 -30.18 13.77 -0.91
C ALA A 30 -29.04 12.97 -1.57
N ALA A 31 -29.01 12.95 -2.91
CA ALA A 31 -28.04 12.20 -3.70
C ALA A 31 -26.57 12.66 -3.49
N VAL A 32 -26.38 13.94 -3.17
CA VAL A 32 -25.04 14.52 -2.90
C VAL A 32 -25.13 15.38 -1.64
N ARG A 33 -24.16 15.22 -0.73
CA ARG A 33 -24.07 15.97 0.52
C ARG A 33 -22.65 16.31 0.87
N SER A 34 -22.48 17.49 1.43
CA SER A 34 -21.23 17.83 2.13
C SER A 34 -21.18 17.08 3.47
N ILE A 35 -20.08 16.43 3.74
CA ILE A 35 -19.80 15.75 5.01
C ILE A 35 -18.80 16.62 5.76
N SER A 36 -18.97 16.75 7.09
CA SER A 36 -17.99 17.46 7.90
C SER A 36 -16.63 16.75 7.84
N PRO A 37 -15.50 17.45 7.94
CA PRO A 37 -14.18 16.81 7.98
C PRO A 37 -14.05 15.76 9.10
N ILE A 38 -14.75 15.97 10.21
CA ILE A 38 -14.77 15.05 11.36
C ILE A 38 -15.54 13.76 11.00
N ASP A 39 -16.71 13.88 10.38
CA ASP A 39 -17.49 12.71 9.98
C ASP A 39 -16.81 11.95 8.83
N PHE A 40 -16.17 12.66 7.90
CA PHE A 40 -15.35 12.06 6.87
C PHE A 40 -14.20 11.23 7.46
N ALA A 41 -13.43 11.82 8.39
CA ALA A 41 -12.35 11.11 9.08
C ALA A 41 -12.87 9.86 9.81
N ARG A 42 -14.04 9.96 10.44
CA ARG A 42 -14.67 8.85 11.17
C ARG A 42 -15.15 7.73 10.25
N ILE A 43 -15.73 8.06 9.09
CA ILE A 43 -16.13 7.07 8.07
C ILE A 43 -14.90 6.34 7.53
N ILE A 44 -13.82 7.08 7.24
CA ILE A 44 -12.56 6.52 6.76
C ILE A 44 -11.95 5.61 7.83
N GLU A 45 -11.91 6.02 9.09
CA GLU A 45 -11.40 5.22 10.19
C GLU A 45 -12.18 3.91 10.35
N LEU A 46 -13.52 3.96 10.34
CA LEU A 46 -14.36 2.77 10.41
C LEU A 46 -14.23 1.87 9.17
N GLY A 47 -14.06 2.45 7.98
CA GLY A 47 -13.85 1.69 6.75
C GLY A 47 -12.43 1.13 6.62
N LEU A 48 -11.44 1.75 7.26
CA LEU A 48 -10.04 1.33 7.28
C LEU A 48 -9.74 0.33 8.41
N ASN A 49 -10.56 0.31 9.46
CA ASN A 49 -10.43 -0.62 10.59
C ASN A 49 -10.85 -2.07 10.27
N GLN A 50 -10.97 -2.44 9.00
CA GLN A 50 -10.89 -3.86 8.68
C GLN A 50 -9.49 -4.32 9.07
N PRO A 51 -9.36 -5.43 9.83
CA PRO A 51 -8.07 -5.97 10.20
C PRO A 51 -7.44 -6.67 8.99
N ASP A 52 -7.11 -5.88 7.98
CA ASP A 52 -6.07 -6.27 7.07
C ASP A 52 -4.80 -6.29 7.92
N LYS A 53 -4.44 -7.46 8.38
CA LYS A 53 -3.12 -7.74 8.95
C LYS A 53 -2.09 -7.50 7.85
N ILE A 54 -1.84 -6.24 7.54
CA ILE A 54 -0.66 -5.82 6.82
C ILE A 54 0.48 -6.17 7.75
N LEU A 55 1.38 -7.05 7.32
CA LEU A 55 2.67 -7.20 7.99
C LEU A 55 3.21 -5.78 8.18
N PRO A 56 3.60 -5.39 9.41
CA PRO A 56 4.06 -4.04 9.65
C PRO A 56 5.22 -3.78 8.68
N ARG A 57 5.08 -2.75 7.85
CA ARG A 57 6.25 -2.15 7.21
C ARG A 57 7.11 -1.71 8.38
N VAL A 58 8.27 -2.31 8.50
CA VAL A 58 9.30 -1.78 9.39
C VAL A 58 9.82 -0.53 8.68
N ASP A 59 9.11 0.58 8.83
CA ASP A 59 9.73 1.88 8.67
C ASP A 59 10.93 1.83 9.62
N GLN A 60 12.11 2.13 9.12
CA GLN A 60 13.32 2.17 9.94
C GLN A 60 13.13 3.25 11.01
N ILE A 61 12.50 2.87 12.10
CA ILE A 61 12.62 3.60 13.35
C ILE A 61 14.03 3.30 13.80
N SER A 62 14.89 4.30 13.74
CA SER A 62 16.19 4.26 14.41
C SER A 62 15.97 3.74 15.82
N LEU A 63 16.43 2.52 16.07
CA LEU A 63 16.48 1.96 17.41
C LEU A 63 17.54 2.75 18.19
N ASN A 64 17.15 3.92 18.68
CA ASN A 64 17.80 4.47 19.86
C ASN A 64 17.35 3.60 21.03
N THR A 65 18.20 2.66 21.39
CA THR A 65 18.10 1.87 22.60
C THR A 65 18.27 2.79 23.81
N GLY A 66 17.15 3.20 24.37
CA GLY A 66 17.06 3.86 25.63
C GLY A 66 15.66 3.59 26.17
N PHE A 67 15.51 2.52 26.97
CA PHE A 67 14.35 2.35 27.82
C PHE A 67 14.44 3.41 28.94
N GLU A 68 13.92 4.59 28.69
CA GLU A 68 13.51 5.50 29.74
C GLU A 68 12.00 5.52 29.76
N ASP A 69 11.45 4.97 30.85
CA ASP A 69 10.04 4.94 31.20
C ASP A 69 9.59 6.38 31.57
N THR A 70 9.45 7.20 30.54
CA THR A 70 8.81 8.51 30.65
C THR A 70 7.47 8.40 29.97
N GLN A 71 6.39 8.38 30.76
CA GLN A 71 5.03 8.52 30.28
C GLN A 71 4.96 9.72 29.31
N ALA A 72 5.01 9.45 28.01
CA ALA A 72 4.85 10.46 26.98
C ALA A 72 3.46 11.10 27.17
N LYS A 73 3.43 12.39 27.49
CA LYS A 73 2.19 13.16 27.53
C LYS A 73 1.46 12.99 26.21
N TYR A 74 0.30 12.35 26.24
CA TYR A 74 -0.57 12.20 25.06
C TYR A 74 -0.99 13.60 24.60
N SER A 75 -0.33 14.10 23.57
CA SER A 75 -0.72 15.34 22.89
C SER A 75 -1.65 14.99 21.74
N VAL A 76 -2.88 15.50 21.77
CA VAL A 76 -3.81 15.39 20.64
C VAL A 76 -3.18 16.10 19.44
N PRO A 77 -2.90 15.40 18.32
CA PRO A 77 -2.30 16.04 17.17
C PRO A 77 -3.25 17.10 16.59
N PRO A 78 -2.73 18.25 16.15
CA PRO A 78 -3.55 19.31 15.57
C PRO A 78 -4.38 18.78 14.38
N ARG A 79 -5.59 19.33 14.19
CA ARG A 79 -6.58 18.90 13.17
C ARG A 79 -5.99 18.68 11.75
N ASN A 80 -4.99 19.48 11.38
CA ASN A 80 -4.31 19.36 10.08
C ASN A 80 -3.51 18.06 9.92
N ARG A 81 -2.95 17.50 10.99
CA ARG A 81 -2.26 16.21 10.95
C ARG A 81 -3.22 15.04 10.73
N LEU A 82 -4.39 15.07 11.34
CA LEU A 82 -5.42 14.03 11.14
C LEU A 82 -5.91 14.01 9.68
N ALA A 83 -6.17 15.16 9.08
CA ALA A 83 -6.55 15.26 7.67
C ALA A 83 -5.44 14.73 6.75
N GLN A 84 -4.17 15.08 7.00
CA GLN A 84 -3.03 14.58 6.23
C GLN A 84 -2.84 13.06 6.37
N LEU A 85 -2.95 12.50 7.57
CA LEU A 85 -2.86 11.06 7.81
C LEU A 85 -3.98 10.31 7.10
N THR A 86 -5.21 10.82 7.15
CA THR A 86 -6.37 10.23 6.50
C THR A 86 -6.21 10.22 4.97
N MET A 87 -5.78 11.34 4.39
CA MET A 87 -5.55 11.46 2.95
C MET A 87 -4.39 10.56 2.47
N ARG A 88 -3.34 10.41 3.26
CA ARG A 88 -2.24 9.49 2.99
C ARG A 88 -2.74 8.05 2.94
N SER A 89 -3.50 7.62 3.93
CA SER A 89 -4.06 6.25 3.99
C SER A 89 -4.98 5.93 2.80
N VAL A 90 -5.77 6.91 2.34
CA VAL A 90 -6.65 6.74 1.16
C VAL A 90 -5.82 6.60 -0.12
N ARG A 91 -4.78 7.42 -0.30
CA ARG A 91 -3.89 7.35 -1.46
C ARG A 91 -3.15 6.02 -1.51
N ASP A 92 -2.56 5.59 -0.40
CA ASP A 92 -1.86 4.30 -0.27
C ASP A 92 -2.78 3.13 -0.64
N ARG A 93 -4.03 3.17 -0.22
CA ARG A 93 -5.03 2.14 -0.56
C ARG A 93 -5.36 2.14 -2.05
N ASN A 94 -5.60 3.30 -2.64
CA ASN A 94 -5.90 3.43 -4.07
C ASN A 94 -4.72 3.00 -4.94
N PHE A 95 -3.49 3.41 -4.58
CA PHE A 95 -2.27 2.96 -5.21
C PHE A 95 -2.18 1.43 -5.19
N ARG A 96 -2.28 0.82 -3.98
CA ARG A 96 -2.25 -0.63 -3.82
C ARG A 96 -3.30 -1.33 -4.70
N LYS A 97 -4.57 -0.93 -4.60
CA LYS A 97 -5.66 -1.53 -5.36
C LYS A 97 -5.41 -1.45 -6.87
N THR A 98 -4.89 -0.32 -7.33
CA THR A 98 -4.65 -0.09 -8.75
C THR A 98 -3.46 -0.92 -9.25
N VAL A 99 -2.35 -0.94 -8.52
CA VAL A 99 -1.17 -1.75 -8.85
C VAL A 99 -1.54 -3.24 -8.89
N LEU A 100 -2.17 -3.78 -7.84
CA LEU A 100 -2.53 -5.19 -7.80
C LEU A 100 -3.47 -5.58 -8.96
N ARG A 101 -4.41 -4.72 -9.32
CA ARG A 101 -5.32 -4.96 -10.44
C ARG A 101 -4.58 -5.05 -11.78
N VAL A 102 -3.66 -4.12 -12.08
CA VAL A 102 -2.98 -4.09 -13.39
C VAL A 102 -1.95 -5.19 -13.54
N TYR A 103 -1.43 -5.72 -12.43
CA TYR A 103 -0.56 -6.90 -12.40
C TYR A 103 -1.35 -8.23 -12.22
N GLU A 104 -2.69 -8.18 -12.25
CA GLU A 104 -3.57 -9.35 -12.08
C GLU A 104 -3.23 -10.15 -10.81
N GLU A 105 -2.86 -9.44 -9.73
CA GLU A 105 -2.45 -10.02 -8.45
C GLU A 105 -1.27 -11.00 -8.56
N ARG A 106 -0.42 -10.83 -9.57
CA ARG A 106 0.77 -11.64 -9.86
C ARG A 106 2.04 -10.88 -9.51
N CYS A 107 3.01 -11.59 -8.92
CA CYS A 107 4.33 -11.02 -8.65
C CYS A 107 5.09 -10.74 -9.96
N ALA A 108 5.55 -9.51 -10.11
CA ALA A 108 6.26 -9.05 -11.30
C ALA A 108 7.64 -9.73 -11.50
N ILE A 109 8.26 -10.22 -10.44
CA ILE A 109 9.58 -10.85 -10.45
C ILE A 109 9.46 -12.37 -10.52
N THR A 110 8.68 -12.98 -9.62
CA THR A 110 8.60 -14.44 -9.52
C THR A 110 7.54 -15.06 -10.42
N GLY A 111 6.57 -14.29 -10.87
CA GLY A 111 5.43 -14.80 -11.60
C GLY A 111 4.37 -15.50 -10.72
N LEU A 112 4.59 -15.64 -9.43
CA LEU A 112 3.66 -16.29 -8.51
C LEU A 112 2.37 -15.50 -8.37
N ARG A 113 1.25 -16.23 -8.35
CA ARG A 113 -0.08 -15.69 -8.04
C ARG A 113 -0.71 -16.56 -6.97
N LEU A 114 -0.54 -16.17 -5.72
CA LEU A 114 -1.07 -16.90 -4.57
C LEU A 114 -2.25 -16.12 -3.97
N ILE A 115 -3.40 -16.77 -3.90
CA ILE A 115 -4.63 -16.21 -3.34
C ILE A 115 -5.12 -17.15 -2.24
N ASN A 116 -5.35 -16.60 -1.04
CA ASN A 116 -5.88 -17.39 0.06
C ASN A 116 -7.37 -17.74 -0.16
N GLY A 117 -7.92 -18.64 0.64
CA GLY A 117 -9.33 -19.04 0.56
C GLY A 117 -10.33 -17.93 0.78
N GLY A 118 -9.92 -16.76 1.27
CA GLY A 118 -10.72 -15.54 1.44
C GLY A 118 -10.60 -14.53 0.28
N GLY A 119 -9.96 -14.92 -0.83
CA GLY A 119 -9.81 -14.07 -2.02
C GLY A 119 -8.73 -12.99 -1.90
N ARG A 120 -7.82 -13.08 -0.92
CA ARG A 120 -6.72 -12.11 -0.75
C ARG A 120 -5.44 -12.61 -1.41
N ALA A 121 -4.87 -11.79 -2.28
CA ALA A 121 -3.57 -12.05 -2.90
C ALA A 121 -2.42 -11.81 -1.91
N GLU A 122 -1.39 -12.64 -1.99
CA GLU A 122 -0.16 -12.53 -1.19
C GLU A 122 0.65 -11.31 -1.59
N VAL A 123 0.64 -10.95 -2.88
CA VAL A 123 1.42 -9.85 -3.42
C VAL A 123 1.05 -8.49 -2.81
N GLN A 124 2.05 -7.63 -2.75
CA GLN A 124 1.97 -6.26 -2.23
C GLN A 124 2.32 -5.27 -3.33
N ALA A 125 1.76 -4.06 -3.27
CA ALA A 125 2.18 -2.98 -4.13
C ALA A 125 3.46 -2.35 -3.56
N ALA A 126 4.54 -2.43 -4.32
CA ALA A 126 5.82 -1.81 -4.03
C ALA A 126 5.99 -0.52 -4.84
N HIS A 127 6.47 0.56 -4.23
CA HIS A 127 6.94 1.72 -4.96
C HIS A 127 8.35 1.44 -5.51
N ILE A 128 8.60 1.76 -6.78
CA ILE A 128 9.94 1.65 -7.36
C ILE A 128 10.83 2.76 -6.80
N ARG A 129 10.35 4.00 -6.82
CA ARG A 129 10.93 5.13 -6.10
C ARG A 129 10.04 5.39 -4.88
N PRO A 130 10.56 5.22 -3.64
CA PRO A 130 9.77 5.38 -2.42
C PRO A 130 9.21 6.79 -2.24
N VAL A 131 8.07 6.90 -1.55
CA VAL A 131 7.42 8.19 -1.26
C VAL A 131 8.33 9.13 -0.45
N GLU A 132 9.17 8.60 0.43
CA GLU A 132 10.15 9.37 1.20
C GLU A 132 11.19 10.08 0.33
N TYR A 133 11.43 9.56 -0.89
CA TYR A 133 12.28 10.16 -1.92
C TYR A 133 11.46 10.83 -3.02
N ASN A 134 10.27 11.33 -2.69
CA ASN A 134 9.34 11.99 -3.60
C ASN A 134 8.84 11.11 -4.76
N GLY A 135 8.73 9.79 -4.53
CA GLY A 135 8.08 8.89 -5.48
C GLY A 135 6.56 9.13 -5.48
N PRO A 136 5.93 9.32 -6.65
CA PRO A 136 4.50 9.56 -6.75
C PRO A 136 3.69 8.25 -6.61
N ASP A 137 2.44 8.37 -6.12
CA ASP A 137 1.48 7.27 -6.00
C ASP A 137 0.78 7.00 -7.34
N ILE A 138 1.53 6.68 -8.37
CA ILE A 138 1.05 6.39 -9.73
C ILE A 138 1.41 4.97 -10.17
N ILE A 139 0.61 4.38 -11.04
CA ILE A 139 0.79 3.01 -11.53
C ILE A 139 2.22 2.77 -12.03
N THR A 140 2.75 3.71 -12.82
CA THR A 140 4.06 3.58 -13.45
C THR A 140 5.24 3.73 -12.49
N ASN A 141 4.98 4.04 -11.21
CA ASN A 141 5.93 3.97 -10.11
C ASN A 141 5.65 2.77 -9.19
N GLY A 142 4.85 1.81 -9.63
CA GLY A 142 4.44 0.66 -8.83
C GLY A 142 4.70 -0.68 -9.47
N MET A 143 4.98 -1.67 -8.65
CA MET A 143 5.04 -3.08 -9.02
C MET A 143 4.31 -3.94 -8.00
N ALA A 144 3.68 -5.04 -8.45
CA ALA A 144 3.17 -6.05 -7.54
C ALA A 144 4.27 -7.06 -7.24
N LEU A 145 4.66 -7.22 -5.98
CA LEU A 145 5.74 -8.11 -5.58
C LEU A 145 5.27 -9.04 -4.46
N SER A 146 5.69 -10.31 -4.48
CA SER A 146 5.58 -11.24 -3.35
C SER A 146 6.42 -10.72 -2.18
N GLY A 147 6.11 -11.14 -0.96
CA GLY A 147 6.78 -10.60 0.24
C GLY A 147 8.30 -10.71 0.16
N THR A 148 8.84 -11.85 -0.27
CA THR A 148 10.29 -12.04 -0.43
C THR A 148 10.86 -11.20 -1.56
N ALA A 149 10.19 -11.12 -2.71
CA ALA A 149 10.63 -10.28 -3.83
C ALA A 149 10.61 -8.80 -3.47
N HIS A 150 9.60 -8.35 -2.71
CA HIS A 150 9.50 -6.98 -2.20
C HIS A 150 10.67 -6.66 -1.26
N TRP A 151 10.93 -7.55 -0.30
CA TRP A 151 12.07 -7.40 0.60
C TRP A 151 13.41 -7.31 -0.13
N MET A 152 13.64 -8.19 -1.12
CA MET A 152 14.88 -8.17 -1.93
C MET A 152 15.00 -6.87 -2.74
N PHE A 153 13.90 -6.38 -3.29
CA PHE A 153 13.87 -5.14 -4.05
C PHE A 153 14.19 -3.94 -3.16
N ASP A 154 13.50 -3.78 -2.04
CA ASP A 154 13.73 -2.68 -1.10
C ASP A 154 15.15 -2.67 -0.53
N ARG A 155 15.81 -3.84 -0.43
CA ARG A 155 17.19 -3.97 0.05
C ARG A 155 18.24 -3.87 -1.05
N GLY A 156 17.81 -3.68 -2.30
CA GLY A 156 18.70 -3.54 -3.44
C GLY A 156 19.43 -4.83 -3.82
N LEU A 157 18.89 -5.99 -3.44
CA LEU A 157 19.42 -7.29 -3.86
C LEU A 157 18.95 -7.66 -5.27
N VAL A 158 17.81 -7.12 -5.70
CA VAL A 158 17.31 -7.23 -7.06
C VAL A 158 16.91 -5.85 -7.58
N SER A 159 17.03 -5.65 -8.89
CA SER A 159 16.59 -4.45 -9.59
C SER A 159 16.17 -4.78 -11.02
N LEU A 160 15.93 -3.77 -11.84
CA LEU A 160 15.56 -3.92 -13.25
C LEU A 160 16.52 -3.15 -14.16
N SER A 161 16.83 -3.73 -15.33
CA SER A 161 17.45 -2.98 -16.42
C SER A 161 16.43 -2.09 -17.14
N ASN A 162 16.88 -1.24 -18.06
CA ASN A 162 15.97 -0.45 -18.90
C ASN A 162 15.13 -1.33 -19.83
N ASP A 163 15.60 -2.53 -20.15
CA ASP A 163 14.87 -3.52 -20.94
C ASP A 163 14.01 -4.45 -20.10
N PHE A 164 13.80 -4.07 -18.82
CA PHE A 164 13.03 -4.84 -17.85
C PHE A 164 13.63 -6.22 -17.52
N GLU A 165 14.92 -6.45 -17.72
CA GLU A 165 15.60 -7.63 -17.24
C GLU A 165 15.79 -7.53 -15.72
N ILE A 166 15.64 -8.66 -15.02
CA ILE A 166 15.80 -8.71 -13.57
C ILE A 166 17.29 -8.85 -13.25
N LEU A 167 17.82 -7.87 -12.55
CA LEU A 167 19.21 -7.81 -12.13
C LEU A 167 19.35 -8.36 -10.73
N ILE A 168 20.36 -9.21 -10.47
CA ILE A 168 20.70 -9.74 -9.15
C ILE A 168 22.00 -9.09 -8.69
N SER A 169 22.02 -8.58 -7.48
CA SER A 169 23.19 -7.96 -6.88
C SER A 169 24.30 -8.99 -6.64
N ARG A 170 25.55 -8.58 -6.87
CA ARG A 170 26.75 -9.36 -6.51
C ARG A 170 26.93 -9.51 -5.00
N GLN A 171 26.27 -8.68 -4.20
CA GLN A 171 26.31 -8.75 -2.74
C GLN A 171 25.29 -9.76 -2.16
N THR A 172 24.54 -10.46 -3.03
CA THR A 172 23.64 -11.53 -2.60
C THR A 172 24.48 -12.75 -2.20
N ASN A 173 24.26 -13.26 -0.99
CA ASN A 173 24.99 -14.41 -0.44
C ASN A 173 24.69 -15.72 -1.18
N ASP A 174 23.50 -15.86 -1.75
CA ASP A 174 23.04 -17.02 -2.50
C ASP A 174 22.31 -16.59 -3.77
N VAL A 175 23.12 -16.35 -4.80
CA VAL A 175 22.62 -15.88 -6.12
C VAL A 175 21.76 -16.95 -6.80
N ASP A 176 22.08 -18.23 -6.60
CA ASP A 176 21.37 -19.32 -7.25
C ASP A 176 19.98 -19.50 -6.64
N ALA A 177 19.84 -19.38 -5.33
CA ALA A 177 18.52 -19.38 -4.69
C ALA A 177 17.65 -18.22 -5.19
N VAL A 178 18.21 -17.02 -5.33
CA VAL A 178 17.48 -15.86 -5.90
C VAL A 178 17.10 -16.12 -7.35
N ARG A 179 18.00 -16.69 -8.15
CA ARG A 179 17.74 -17.02 -9.57
C ARG A 179 16.61 -18.03 -9.71
N MET A 180 16.53 -19.05 -8.84
CA MET A 180 15.43 -20.01 -8.81
C MET A 180 14.07 -19.39 -8.45
N MET A 181 14.05 -18.26 -7.78
CA MET A 181 12.82 -17.54 -7.45
C MET A 181 12.33 -16.61 -8.58
N ILE A 182 13.20 -16.25 -9.51
CA ILE A 182 12.88 -15.41 -10.65
C ILE A 182 12.12 -16.26 -11.68
N ASN A 183 11.16 -15.67 -12.37
CA ASN A 183 10.43 -16.33 -13.43
C ASN A 183 11.35 -16.77 -14.59
N ASP A 184 10.93 -17.79 -15.36
CA ASP A 184 11.73 -18.44 -16.40
C ASP A 184 12.23 -17.49 -17.49
N THR A 185 11.59 -16.33 -17.70
CA THR A 185 12.00 -15.35 -18.71
C THR A 185 13.14 -14.46 -18.25
N GLY A 186 13.43 -14.40 -16.95
CA GLY A 186 14.40 -13.47 -16.36
C GLY A 186 14.00 -12.00 -16.52
N ARG A 187 12.76 -11.73 -16.94
CA ARG A 187 12.27 -10.37 -17.22
C ARG A 187 11.05 -10.05 -16.36
N LEU A 188 10.81 -8.76 -16.16
CA LEU A 188 9.62 -8.26 -15.47
C LEU A 188 8.34 -8.76 -16.16
N ILE A 189 7.48 -9.42 -15.41
CA ILE A 189 6.09 -9.67 -15.81
C ILE A 189 5.30 -8.40 -15.50
N GLY A 190 5.21 -7.51 -16.50
CA GLY A 190 4.54 -6.21 -16.36
C GLY A 190 3.09 -6.24 -16.81
N PRO A 191 2.37 -5.12 -16.61
CA PRO A 191 1.03 -4.94 -17.12
C PRO A 191 0.98 -5.11 -18.64
N PRO A 192 -0.13 -5.65 -19.20
CA PRO A 192 -0.30 -5.81 -20.66
C PRO A 192 -0.17 -4.48 -21.40
N LYS A 193 -0.76 -3.41 -20.85
CA LYS A 193 -0.72 -2.08 -21.47
C LYS A 193 0.62 -1.40 -21.21
N ALA A 194 1.30 -0.99 -22.26
CA ALA A 194 2.59 -0.30 -22.18
C ALA A 194 2.54 0.98 -21.34
N SER A 195 1.42 1.72 -21.37
CA SER A 195 1.23 2.95 -20.57
C SER A 195 1.14 2.74 -19.07
N GLU A 196 0.91 1.49 -18.62
CA GLU A 196 0.81 1.11 -17.21
C GLU A 196 2.12 0.50 -16.68
N ARG A 197 3.10 0.24 -17.57
CA ARG A 197 4.40 -0.34 -17.19
C ARG A 197 5.25 0.66 -16.41
N PRO A 198 6.19 0.16 -15.60
CA PRO A 198 7.15 1.01 -14.90
C PRO A 198 7.89 1.96 -15.83
N ARG A 199 8.01 3.23 -15.42
CA ARG A 199 8.80 4.20 -16.19
C ARG A 199 10.28 4.02 -15.91
N HIS A 200 11.08 4.19 -16.96
CA HIS A 200 12.55 4.07 -16.88
C HIS A 200 13.17 5.02 -15.86
N GLU A 201 12.60 6.21 -15.68
CA GLU A 201 13.08 7.19 -14.69
C GLU A 201 13.08 6.64 -13.24
N PHE A 202 12.03 5.89 -12.85
CA PHE A 202 11.96 5.28 -11.52
C PHE A 202 12.87 4.06 -11.39
N ILE A 203 12.95 3.24 -12.45
CA ILE A 203 13.86 2.08 -12.52
C ILE A 203 15.31 2.55 -12.40
N THR A 204 15.69 3.58 -13.14
CA THR A 204 17.04 4.16 -13.10
C THR A 204 17.33 4.71 -11.71
N TRP A 205 16.37 5.44 -11.11
CA TRP A 205 16.52 5.93 -9.76
C TRP A 205 16.80 4.79 -8.76
N HIS A 206 16.05 3.69 -8.85
CA HIS A 206 16.23 2.53 -7.96
C HIS A 206 17.62 1.89 -8.16
N ARG A 207 18.08 1.75 -9.40
CA ARG A 207 19.42 1.21 -9.68
C ARG A 207 20.54 2.08 -9.10
N GLU A 208 20.38 3.39 -9.16
CA GLU A 208 21.42 4.34 -8.72
C GLU A 208 21.43 4.54 -7.21
N ASN A 209 20.27 4.42 -6.54
CA ASN A 209 20.15 4.79 -5.14
C ASN A 209 19.92 3.60 -4.18
N CYS A 210 19.38 2.47 -4.68
CA CYS A 210 19.03 1.32 -3.85
C CYS A 210 19.83 0.07 -4.22
N PHE A 211 20.02 -0.20 -5.52
CA PHE A 211 20.62 -1.44 -5.99
C PHE A 211 22.11 -1.54 -5.62
N LYS A 212 22.48 -2.66 -5.02
CA LYS A 212 23.86 -2.96 -4.60
C LYS A 212 24.63 -3.63 -5.73
N GLN A 213 25.54 -2.91 -6.31
CA GLN A 213 26.41 -3.42 -7.39
C GLN A 213 27.56 -4.25 -6.87
#